data_01a100a2fefc0ccb734491bef6817092
#
_entry.id   01a100a2fefc0ccb734491bef6817092
#
_cell.length_a   1.000
_cell.length_b   1.000
_cell.length_c   1.000
_cell.angle_alpha   90.00
_cell.angle_beta   90.00
_cell.angle_gamma   90.00
#
_symmetry.space_group_name_H-M   'P 1'
#
loop_
_entity.id
_entity.type
_entity.pdbx_description
1 polymer ?
#
loop_
_entity_poly.entity_id
_entity_poly.type
_entity_poly.pdbx_seq_one_letter_code
_entity_poly.pdbx_strand_id
1 'polypeptide(L)'
;MGLARSSYYERPETRAKADEPVIEVLNQVVAKNGRWGFRLCFDWMRNQGYEWNHKRVWRIYKEMGLNLPRRTKKRIPKMPRVQLIAPTEANSMWALDFMYDTLHYGRPFRTLNVIDESNREILAIEIDISLPAARVVRTLEQLEDIHGLPQAIRLDNGSELRSAIFMGWCESKGIELKFIQPGKPQQNAFIERFNKTYRHEVLNAYLFENLREVREITENWITIYNEERPHSSLGRIPPRDYRAQAENNTLGMSA
;
A
#
# COMPACT_ATOMS: atom_id res chain seq x y z
N MET A 1 27.10 -25.19 -30.57
CA MET A 1 25.96 -24.48 -30.03
C MET A 1 24.78 -24.67 -30.98
N GLY A 2 23.80 -25.50 -30.57
CA GLY A 2 22.61 -25.78 -31.39
C GLY A 2 21.53 -24.75 -31.19
N LEU A 3 21.53 -23.66 -31.92
CA LEU A 3 20.37 -22.78 -32.05
C LEU A 3 19.31 -23.47 -32.92
N ALA A 4 18.07 -23.48 -32.48
CA ALA A 4 16.98 -23.99 -33.30
C ALA A 4 16.88 -23.18 -34.60
N ARG A 5 16.58 -23.86 -35.73
CA ARG A 5 16.49 -23.22 -37.07
C ARG A 5 15.54 -21.99 -37.06
N SER A 6 14.45 -22.05 -36.33
CA SER A 6 13.51 -20.93 -36.18
C SER A 6 14.15 -19.66 -35.57
N SER A 7 15.08 -19.83 -34.61
CA SER A 7 15.78 -18.71 -33.97
C SER A 7 16.83 -18.06 -34.89
N TYR A 8 17.33 -18.78 -35.89
CA TYR A 8 18.29 -18.28 -36.87
C TYR A 8 17.63 -17.38 -37.93
N TYR A 9 16.36 -17.67 -38.27
CA TYR A 9 15.61 -16.93 -39.29
C TYR A 9 14.69 -15.83 -38.72
N GLU A 10 14.61 -15.66 -37.41
CA GLU A 10 13.82 -14.62 -36.78
C GLU A 10 14.51 -13.27 -37.01
N ARG A 11 13.93 -12.45 -37.90
CA ARG A 11 14.48 -11.13 -38.22
C ARG A 11 14.37 -10.22 -37.00
N PRO A 12 15.44 -9.45 -36.64
CA PRO A 12 15.40 -8.50 -35.51
C PRO A 12 14.24 -7.52 -35.56
N GLU A 13 13.88 -7.05 -36.77
CA GLU A 13 12.76 -6.12 -37.01
C GLU A 13 11.39 -6.71 -36.63
N THR A 14 11.18 -8.02 -36.87
CA THR A 14 9.93 -8.71 -36.51
C THR A 14 9.78 -8.80 -35.00
N ARG A 15 10.89 -9.00 -34.30
CA ARG A 15 10.91 -9.06 -32.82
C ARG A 15 10.67 -7.68 -32.19
N ALA A 16 11.27 -6.62 -32.74
CA ALA A 16 11.07 -5.26 -32.27
C ALA A 16 9.60 -4.83 -32.40
N LYS A 17 8.97 -5.07 -33.57
CA LYS A 17 7.54 -4.82 -33.78
C LYS A 17 6.65 -5.64 -32.83
N ALA A 18 6.99 -6.89 -32.59
CA ALA A 18 6.23 -7.73 -31.66
C ALA A 18 6.33 -7.23 -30.21
N ASP A 19 7.44 -6.62 -29.79
CA ASP A 19 7.65 -6.10 -28.45
C ASP A 19 7.03 -4.70 -28.21
N GLU A 20 6.68 -3.98 -29.26
CA GLU A 20 6.12 -2.62 -29.21
C GLU A 20 4.90 -2.48 -28.26
N PRO A 21 3.89 -3.36 -28.28
CA PRO A 21 2.76 -3.29 -27.34
C PRO A 21 3.18 -3.44 -25.88
N VAL A 22 4.19 -4.26 -25.60
CA VAL A 22 4.71 -4.45 -24.23
C VAL A 22 5.44 -3.19 -23.77
N ILE A 23 6.23 -2.57 -24.65
CA ILE A 23 6.95 -1.32 -24.38
C ILE A 23 5.97 -0.19 -24.08
N GLU A 24 4.92 -0.06 -24.88
CA GLU A 24 3.90 0.97 -24.69
C GLU A 24 3.21 0.87 -23.35
N VAL A 25 2.75 -0.33 -22.97
CA VAL A 25 2.10 -0.56 -21.68
C VAL A 25 3.07 -0.36 -20.51
N LEU A 26 4.33 -0.79 -20.63
CA LEU A 26 5.34 -0.52 -19.61
C LEU A 26 5.58 0.98 -19.42
N ASN A 27 5.65 1.75 -20.50
CA ASN A 27 5.79 3.20 -20.43
C ASN A 27 4.61 3.85 -19.71
N GLN A 28 3.38 3.44 -20.00
CA GLN A 28 2.17 3.95 -19.34
C GLN A 28 2.19 3.66 -17.83
N VAL A 29 2.50 2.42 -17.45
CA VAL A 29 2.56 2.02 -16.03
C VAL A 29 3.63 2.77 -15.27
N VAL A 30 4.83 2.90 -15.83
CA VAL A 30 5.97 3.56 -15.18
C VAL A 30 5.79 5.07 -15.15
N ALA A 31 5.20 5.68 -16.19
CA ALA A 31 4.87 7.10 -16.18
C ALA A 31 3.89 7.46 -15.05
N LYS A 32 2.89 6.62 -14.81
CA LYS A 32 1.93 6.79 -13.72
C LYS A 32 2.53 6.44 -12.34
N ASN A 33 3.40 5.41 -12.29
CA ASN A 33 3.89 4.81 -11.05
C ASN A 33 5.40 4.61 -11.06
N GLY A 34 6.18 5.68 -11.16
CA GLY A 34 7.65 5.64 -11.33
C GLY A 34 8.44 4.95 -10.19
N ARG A 35 7.80 4.66 -9.06
CA ARG A 35 8.39 3.91 -7.94
C ARG A 35 8.05 2.42 -7.93
N TRP A 36 7.28 1.94 -8.92
CA TRP A 36 6.98 0.52 -9.05
C TRP A 36 8.13 -0.22 -9.71
N GLY A 37 8.63 -1.26 -9.05
CA GLY A 37 9.60 -2.17 -9.65
C GLY A 37 8.93 -3.19 -10.56
N PHE A 38 9.73 -3.92 -11.33
CA PHE A 38 9.28 -4.91 -12.31
C PHE A 38 8.11 -5.78 -11.82
N ARG A 39 8.20 -6.29 -10.59
CA ARG A 39 7.17 -7.21 -10.08
C ARG A 39 5.79 -6.57 -10.01
N LEU A 40 5.71 -5.34 -9.52
CA LEU A 40 4.44 -4.60 -9.45
C LEU A 40 3.90 -4.28 -10.85
N CYS A 41 4.76 -3.85 -11.78
CA CYS A 41 4.36 -3.60 -13.16
C CYS A 41 3.81 -4.86 -13.82
N PHE A 42 4.50 -6.01 -13.65
CA PHE A 42 4.08 -7.28 -14.24
C PHE A 42 2.78 -7.81 -13.61
N ASP A 43 2.64 -7.77 -12.29
CA ASP A 43 1.43 -8.21 -11.58
C ASP A 43 0.22 -7.31 -11.96
N TRP A 44 0.43 -6.00 -12.12
CA TRP A 44 -0.59 -5.07 -12.62
C TRP A 44 -1.02 -5.44 -14.06
N MET A 45 -0.06 -5.67 -14.97
CA MET A 45 -0.36 -6.10 -16.33
C MET A 45 -1.22 -7.38 -16.34
N ARG A 46 -0.92 -8.34 -15.47
CA ARG A 46 -1.70 -9.57 -15.32
C ARG A 46 -3.13 -9.28 -14.86
N ASN A 47 -3.33 -8.38 -13.91
CA ASN A 47 -4.66 -7.98 -13.44
C ASN A 47 -5.47 -7.24 -14.53
N GLN A 48 -4.77 -6.56 -15.46
CA GLN A 48 -5.41 -5.95 -16.64
C GLN A 48 -5.66 -6.94 -17.80
N GLY A 49 -5.38 -8.23 -17.61
CA GLY A 49 -5.63 -9.26 -18.62
C GLY A 49 -4.52 -9.47 -19.65
N TYR A 50 -3.35 -8.83 -19.51
CA TYR A 50 -2.22 -9.08 -20.42
C TYR A 50 -1.56 -10.42 -20.13
N GLU A 51 -1.59 -11.35 -21.08
CA GLU A 51 -1.07 -12.72 -20.93
C GLU A 51 0.41 -12.88 -21.36
N TRP A 52 1.16 -11.79 -21.46
CA TRP A 52 2.55 -11.84 -21.91
C TRP A 52 3.45 -12.68 -21.01
N ASN A 53 4.38 -13.40 -21.62
CA ASN A 53 5.34 -14.24 -20.89
C ASN A 53 6.25 -13.40 -20.00
N HIS A 54 6.37 -13.80 -18.73
CA HIS A 54 7.20 -13.13 -17.72
C HIS A 54 8.65 -12.88 -18.20
N LYS A 55 9.28 -13.87 -18.87
CA LYS A 55 10.67 -13.73 -19.37
C LYS A 55 10.78 -12.66 -20.46
N ARG A 56 9.74 -12.56 -21.33
CA ARG A 56 9.68 -11.53 -22.37
C ARG A 56 9.55 -10.14 -21.76
N VAL A 57 8.59 -9.93 -20.88
CA VAL A 57 8.37 -8.63 -20.22
C VAL A 57 9.60 -8.23 -19.39
N TRP A 58 10.22 -9.17 -18.66
CA TRP A 58 11.44 -8.92 -17.92
C TRP A 58 12.61 -8.46 -18.78
N ARG A 59 12.80 -9.11 -19.93
CA ARG A 59 13.85 -8.71 -20.90
C ARG A 59 13.63 -7.27 -21.36
N ILE A 60 12.43 -6.95 -21.83
CA ILE A 60 12.07 -5.60 -22.30
C ILE A 60 12.26 -4.56 -21.20
N TYR A 61 11.77 -4.84 -19.99
CA TYR A 61 11.91 -3.95 -18.83
C TYR A 61 13.38 -3.62 -18.54
N LYS A 62 14.29 -4.60 -18.70
CA LYS A 62 15.74 -4.38 -18.56
C LYS A 62 16.33 -3.58 -19.70
N GLU A 63 15.96 -3.88 -20.94
CA GLU A 63 16.41 -3.17 -22.15
C GLU A 63 16.01 -1.69 -22.10
N MET A 64 14.83 -1.38 -21.55
CA MET A 64 14.36 -0.01 -21.31
C MET A 64 15.06 0.70 -20.13
N GLY A 65 15.93 0.04 -19.38
CA GLY A 65 16.64 0.64 -18.24
C GLY A 65 15.78 0.97 -17.03
N LEU A 66 14.59 0.38 -16.90
CA LEU A 66 13.61 0.70 -15.85
C LEU A 66 13.94 0.13 -14.46
N ASN A 67 15.11 -0.48 -14.30
CA ASN A 67 15.51 -1.08 -13.02
C ASN A 67 15.69 -0.01 -11.94
N LEU A 68 14.95 -0.14 -10.85
CA LEU A 68 15.13 0.74 -9.68
C LEU A 68 16.48 0.47 -8.99
N PRO A 69 17.18 1.51 -8.51
CA PRO A 69 18.44 1.36 -7.79
C PRO A 69 18.29 0.44 -6.58
N ARG A 70 19.20 -0.53 -6.43
CA ARG A 70 19.24 -1.39 -5.24
C ARG A 70 19.90 -0.65 -4.09
N ARG A 71 19.16 -0.45 -2.99
CA ARG A 71 19.77 -0.03 -1.73
C ARG A 71 20.51 -1.23 -1.13
N THR A 72 21.82 -1.10 -0.93
CA THR A 72 22.61 -2.08 -0.17
C THR A 72 22.17 -2.04 1.29
N LYS A 73 21.56 -3.11 1.78
CA LYS A 73 21.19 -3.24 3.20
C LYS A 73 22.36 -3.86 3.97
N LYS A 74 22.79 -3.24 5.08
CA LYS A 74 23.61 -3.93 6.08
C LYS A 74 22.83 -5.16 6.56
N ARG A 75 23.49 -6.34 6.59
CA ARG A 75 22.90 -7.56 7.16
C ARG A 75 22.85 -7.38 8.68
N ILE A 76 21.67 -7.10 9.20
CA ILE A 76 21.39 -7.16 10.65
C ILE A 76 20.96 -8.59 10.95
N PRO A 77 21.45 -9.23 12.04
CA PRO A 77 20.98 -10.54 12.45
C PRO A 77 19.45 -10.58 12.52
N LYS A 78 18.87 -11.62 11.95
CA LYS A 78 17.40 -11.79 11.97
C LYS A 78 16.99 -12.22 13.39
N MET A 79 16.30 -11.36 14.11
CA MET A 79 15.57 -11.80 15.30
C MET A 79 14.40 -12.73 14.89
N PRO A 80 14.06 -13.74 15.73
CA PRO A 80 12.89 -14.58 15.48
C PRO A 80 11.66 -13.69 15.28
N ARG A 81 11.00 -13.83 14.14
CA ARG A 81 9.78 -13.07 13.83
C ARG A 81 8.59 -13.86 14.33
N VAL A 82 7.85 -13.32 15.28
CA VAL A 82 6.50 -13.77 15.55
C VAL A 82 5.65 -13.34 14.34
N GLN A 83 5.08 -14.30 13.64
CA GLN A 83 4.24 -14.02 12.48
C GLN A 83 2.91 -13.43 12.96
N LEU A 84 2.65 -12.20 12.59
CA LEU A 84 1.34 -11.58 12.83
C LEU A 84 0.33 -12.25 11.91
N ILE A 85 -0.69 -12.86 12.50
CA ILE A 85 -1.80 -13.45 11.73
C ILE A 85 -2.74 -12.30 11.38
N ALA A 86 -3.02 -12.14 10.08
CA ALA A 86 -3.99 -11.16 9.62
C ALA A 86 -5.41 -11.62 9.97
N PRO A 87 -6.30 -10.71 10.40
CA PRO A 87 -7.72 -11.00 10.46
C PRO A 87 -8.25 -11.43 9.08
N THR A 88 -9.29 -12.23 9.06
CA THR A 88 -9.89 -12.71 7.80
C THR A 88 -11.06 -11.85 7.34
N GLU A 89 -11.75 -11.21 8.28
CA GLU A 89 -12.95 -10.43 8.02
C GLU A 89 -12.64 -8.93 7.98
N ALA A 90 -13.27 -8.22 7.06
CA ALA A 90 -13.20 -6.76 7.00
C ALA A 90 -13.73 -6.15 8.30
N ASN A 91 -13.16 -5.02 8.70
CA ASN A 91 -13.47 -4.33 9.96
C ASN A 91 -13.23 -5.14 11.25
N SER A 92 -12.58 -6.30 11.21
CA SER A 92 -12.17 -6.98 12.45
C SER A 92 -11.09 -6.22 13.20
N MET A 93 -10.15 -5.62 12.47
CA MET A 93 -9.03 -4.90 13.07
C MET A 93 -8.57 -3.76 12.17
N TRP A 94 -8.70 -2.53 12.67
CA TRP A 94 -8.03 -1.38 12.05
C TRP A 94 -6.68 -1.12 12.74
N ALA A 95 -5.68 -0.69 11.99
CA ALA A 95 -4.43 -0.22 12.54
C ALA A 95 -4.29 1.29 12.31
N LEU A 96 -3.88 2.00 13.37
CA LEU A 96 -3.63 3.44 13.35
C LEU A 96 -2.16 3.70 13.64
N ASP A 97 -1.56 4.65 12.90
CA ASP A 97 -0.21 5.13 13.17
C ASP A 97 -0.01 6.55 12.65
N PHE A 98 0.91 7.28 13.28
CA PHE A 98 1.29 8.61 12.85
C PHE A 98 2.60 8.60 12.08
N MET A 99 2.66 9.45 11.06
CA MET A 99 3.93 9.78 10.40
C MET A 99 4.19 11.29 10.48
N TYR A 100 5.45 11.65 10.31
CA TYR A 100 5.92 13.03 10.28
C TYR A 100 6.67 13.28 8.99
N ASP A 101 6.48 14.48 8.43
CA ASP A 101 7.26 14.99 7.32
C ASP A 101 7.34 16.53 7.36
N THR A 102 8.00 17.15 6.39
CA THR A 102 8.18 18.60 6.31
C THR A 102 7.87 19.10 4.91
N LEU A 103 7.24 20.26 4.83
CA LEU A 103 7.12 21.01 3.58
C LEU A 103 8.49 21.53 3.12
N HIS A 104 8.61 21.89 1.85
CA HIS A 104 9.87 22.30 1.24
C HIS A 104 10.62 23.38 2.03
N TYR A 105 9.93 24.33 2.64
CA TYR A 105 10.51 25.40 3.48
C TYR A 105 10.60 25.03 4.97
N GLY A 106 10.58 23.75 5.31
CA GLY A 106 10.88 23.26 6.65
C GLY A 106 9.71 23.20 7.63
N ARG A 107 8.48 23.62 7.27
CA ARG A 107 7.32 23.53 8.15
C ARG A 107 6.91 22.07 8.34
N PRO A 108 6.90 21.53 9.58
CA PRO A 108 6.52 20.15 9.81
C PRO A 108 5.01 19.94 9.64
N PHE A 109 4.64 18.75 9.21
CA PHE A 109 3.27 18.25 9.21
C PHE A 109 3.21 16.79 9.65
N ARG A 110 2.00 16.34 9.98
CA ARG A 110 1.74 14.97 10.43
C ARG A 110 0.71 14.32 9.52
N THR A 111 0.77 13.01 9.44
CA THR A 111 -0.31 12.19 8.87
C THR A 111 -0.80 11.19 9.91
N LEU A 112 -2.11 11.01 10.02
CA LEU A 112 -2.74 9.89 10.70
C LEU A 112 -3.15 8.89 9.62
N ASN A 113 -2.56 7.71 9.67
CA ASN A 113 -2.83 6.63 8.71
C ASN A 113 -3.76 5.61 9.36
N VAL A 114 -4.81 5.23 8.67
CA VAL A 114 -5.78 4.22 9.10
C VAL A 114 -5.91 3.17 8.01
N ILE A 115 -5.63 1.91 8.35
CA ILE A 115 -5.77 0.78 7.43
C ILE A 115 -6.60 -0.34 8.04
N ASP A 116 -7.29 -1.09 7.22
CA ASP A 116 -7.86 -2.38 7.61
C ASP A 116 -6.79 -3.48 7.49
N GLU A 117 -6.52 -4.19 8.59
CA GLU A 117 -5.50 -5.24 8.61
C GLU A 117 -5.90 -6.50 7.84
N SER A 118 -7.17 -6.75 7.57
CA SER A 118 -7.66 -7.94 6.87
C SER A 118 -7.29 -7.89 5.38
N ASN A 119 -7.65 -6.80 4.74
CA ASN A 119 -7.53 -6.61 3.29
C ASN A 119 -6.45 -5.60 2.88
N ARG A 120 -5.75 -4.95 3.84
CA ARG A 120 -4.71 -3.92 3.62
C ARG A 120 -5.25 -2.62 2.98
N GLU A 121 -6.56 -2.44 2.94
CA GLU A 121 -7.19 -1.23 2.40
C GLU A 121 -6.80 0.00 3.24
N ILE A 122 -6.45 1.09 2.57
CA ILE A 122 -6.32 2.39 3.21
C ILE A 122 -7.73 2.92 3.40
N LEU A 123 -8.09 3.18 4.65
CA LEU A 123 -9.37 3.78 4.99
C LEU A 123 -9.26 5.30 5.02
N ALA A 124 -8.19 5.85 5.62
CA ALA A 124 -7.89 7.27 5.62
C ALA A 124 -6.40 7.56 5.77
N ILE A 125 -5.98 8.70 5.24
CA ILE A 125 -4.75 9.41 5.58
C ILE A 125 -5.13 10.86 5.88
N GLU A 126 -5.31 11.19 7.16
CA GLU A 126 -5.60 12.56 7.57
C GLU A 126 -4.30 13.35 7.69
N ILE A 127 -4.23 14.54 7.07
CA ILE A 127 -3.00 15.33 6.95
C ILE A 127 -3.22 16.71 7.52
N ASP A 128 -2.44 17.07 8.55
CA ASP A 128 -2.44 18.42 9.10
C ASP A 128 -1.11 18.73 9.81
N ILE A 129 -0.94 20.01 10.21
CA ILE A 129 0.18 20.44 11.04
C ILE A 129 0.08 19.85 12.43
N SER A 130 -1.13 19.74 12.96
CA SER A 130 -1.44 19.15 14.26
C SER A 130 -2.64 18.22 14.15
N LEU A 131 -2.51 17.04 14.75
CA LEU A 131 -3.57 16.01 14.78
C LEU A 131 -3.86 15.65 16.24
N PRO A 132 -4.57 16.54 16.99
CA PRO A 132 -4.98 16.25 18.36
C PRO A 132 -6.03 15.14 18.38
N ALA A 133 -6.25 14.53 19.56
CA ALA A 133 -7.19 13.43 19.74
C ALA A 133 -8.61 13.69 19.20
N ALA A 134 -9.12 14.91 19.37
CA ALA A 134 -10.43 15.30 18.81
C ALA A 134 -10.47 15.22 17.28
N ARG A 135 -9.34 15.50 16.59
CA ARG A 135 -9.23 15.35 15.14
C ARG A 135 -9.19 13.88 14.74
N VAL A 136 -8.49 13.05 15.52
CA VAL A 136 -8.46 11.59 15.32
C VAL A 136 -9.87 11.02 15.42
N VAL A 137 -10.61 11.36 16.48
CA VAL A 137 -12.01 10.93 16.67
C VAL A 137 -12.88 11.35 15.50
N ARG A 138 -12.81 12.62 15.08
CA ARG A 138 -13.56 13.10 13.93
C ARG A 138 -13.27 12.33 12.63
N THR A 139 -12.01 11.97 12.40
CA THR A 139 -11.64 11.15 11.24
C THR A 139 -12.28 9.76 11.33
N LEU A 140 -12.28 9.15 12.52
CA LEU A 140 -12.91 7.84 12.73
C LEU A 140 -14.43 7.88 12.62
N GLU A 141 -15.09 8.95 13.05
CA GLU A 141 -16.53 9.18 12.85
C GLU A 141 -16.89 9.26 11.35
N GLN A 142 -16.07 9.94 10.55
CA GLN A 142 -16.26 9.97 9.09
C GLN A 142 -16.09 8.57 8.47
N LEU A 143 -15.16 7.76 8.99
CA LEU A 143 -14.96 6.39 8.53
C LEU A 143 -16.09 5.45 8.97
N GLU A 144 -16.70 5.70 10.15
CA GLU A 144 -17.88 4.98 10.61
C GLU A 144 -19.03 5.09 9.60
N ASP A 145 -19.27 6.28 9.08
CA ASP A 145 -20.33 6.54 8.09
C ASP A 145 -20.11 5.79 6.76
N ILE A 146 -18.86 5.54 6.38
CA ILE A 146 -18.48 4.95 5.08
C ILE A 146 -18.26 3.44 5.19
N HIS A 147 -17.58 2.99 6.22
CA HIS A 147 -17.09 1.62 6.37
C HIS A 147 -17.72 0.85 7.54
N GLY A 148 -18.46 1.53 8.41
CA GLY A 148 -18.88 1.01 9.71
C GLY A 148 -17.74 1.07 10.74
N LEU A 149 -17.94 0.43 11.89
CA LEU A 149 -16.96 0.41 12.97
C LEU A 149 -16.11 -0.85 12.97
N PRO A 150 -14.83 -0.77 13.37
CA PRO A 150 -14.02 -1.96 13.60
C PRO A 150 -14.38 -2.62 14.94
N GLN A 151 -14.16 -3.92 15.03
CA GLN A 151 -14.27 -4.63 16.32
C GLN A 151 -13.12 -4.21 17.27
N ALA A 152 -11.93 -3.99 16.72
CA ALA A 152 -10.78 -3.55 17.48
C ALA A 152 -9.88 -2.59 16.68
N ILE A 153 -9.14 -1.76 17.41
CA ILE A 153 -8.14 -0.85 16.85
C ILE A 153 -6.78 -1.19 17.44
N ARG A 154 -5.79 -1.43 16.58
CA ARG A 154 -4.39 -1.59 16.95
C ARG A 154 -3.65 -0.27 16.81
N LEU A 155 -2.90 0.11 17.83
CA LEU A 155 -2.25 1.39 17.92
C LEU A 155 -0.98 1.34 18.78
N ASP A 156 -0.13 2.33 18.58
CA ASP A 156 1.01 2.56 19.46
C ASP A 156 0.61 3.24 20.79
N ASN A 157 1.61 3.54 21.61
CA ASN A 157 1.40 4.20 22.91
C ASN A 157 1.47 5.73 22.80
N GLY A 158 1.18 6.33 21.66
CA GLY A 158 1.17 7.77 21.45
C GLY A 158 0.22 8.51 22.42
N SER A 159 0.60 9.72 22.81
CA SER A 159 -0.16 10.52 23.79
C SER A 159 -1.58 10.84 23.31
N GLU A 160 -1.74 11.10 22.02
CA GLU A 160 -3.03 11.40 21.38
C GLU A 160 -3.98 10.21 21.46
N LEU A 161 -3.46 8.99 21.29
CA LEU A 161 -4.20 7.73 21.28
C LEU A 161 -4.45 7.17 22.69
N ARG A 162 -3.82 7.78 23.72
CA ARG A 162 -4.07 7.52 25.13
C ARG A 162 -4.89 8.61 25.82
N SER A 163 -5.35 9.59 25.06
CA SER A 163 -6.17 10.67 25.61
C SER A 163 -7.54 10.16 26.07
N ALA A 164 -8.10 10.79 27.10
CA ALA A 164 -9.45 10.48 27.59
C ALA A 164 -10.52 10.66 26.49
N ILE A 165 -10.32 11.61 25.58
CA ILE A 165 -11.23 11.87 24.45
C ILE A 165 -11.29 10.67 23.51
N PHE A 166 -10.13 10.17 23.07
CA PHE A 166 -10.06 9.04 22.14
C PHE A 166 -10.52 7.74 22.82
N MET A 167 -10.03 7.46 24.03
CA MET A 167 -10.39 6.24 24.78
C MET A 167 -11.90 6.22 25.11
N GLY A 168 -12.46 7.33 25.57
CA GLY A 168 -13.89 7.43 25.86
C GLY A 168 -14.77 7.27 24.62
N TRP A 169 -14.34 7.79 23.47
CA TRP A 169 -15.03 7.54 22.21
C TRP A 169 -15.01 6.06 21.84
N CYS A 170 -13.85 5.40 21.87
CA CYS A 170 -13.76 3.97 21.57
C CYS A 170 -14.62 3.12 22.52
N GLU A 171 -14.62 3.43 23.83
CA GLU A 171 -15.47 2.76 24.82
C GLU A 171 -16.95 2.95 24.50
N SER A 172 -17.38 4.17 24.17
CA SER A 172 -18.79 4.47 23.81
C SER A 172 -19.26 3.72 22.57
N LYS A 173 -18.34 3.38 21.65
CA LYS A 173 -18.59 2.63 20.42
C LYS A 173 -18.36 1.12 20.56
N GLY A 174 -17.92 0.63 21.71
CA GLY A 174 -17.63 -0.78 21.96
C GLY A 174 -16.41 -1.31 21.22
N ILE A 175 -15.44 -0.43 20.88
CA ILE A 175 -14.23 -0.79 20.15
C ILE A 175 -13.13 -1.25 21.11
N GLU A 176 -12.58 -2.45 20.90
CA GLU A 176 -11.45 -2.96 21.69
C GLU A 176 -10.14 -2.25 21.28
N LEU A 177 -9.41 -1.68 22.25
CA LEU A 177 -8.10 -1.06 22.00
C LEU A 177 -6.96 -2.06 22.24
N LYS A 178 -6.17 -2.32 21.20
CA LYS A 178 -5.00 -3.24 21.23
C LYS A 178 -3.70 -2.45 21.14
N PHE A 179 -3.21 -2.00 22.28
CA PHE A 179 -1.91 -1.32 22.37
C PHE A 179 -0.75 -2.29 22.11
N ILE A 180 0.18 -1.88 21.25
CA ILE A 180 1.43 -2.64 21.07
C ILE A 180 2.29 -2.58 22.33
N GLN A 181 2.97 -3.68 22.62
CA GLN A 181 3.89 -3.73 23.76
C GLN A 181 5.14 -2.89 23.47
N PRO A 182 5.66 -2.15 24.46
CA PRO A 182 6.92 -1.44 24.31
C PRO A 182 8.05 -2.35 23.80
N GLY A 183 8.80 -1.91 22.80
CA GLY A 183 9.89 -2.68 22.20
C GLY A 183 9.49 -3.82 21.28
N LYS A 184 8.20 -3.98 20.96
CA LYS A 184 7.70 -4.99 20.03
C LYS A 184 7.02 -4.38 18.79
N PRO A 185 7.74 -3.62 17.95
CA PRO A 185 7.18 -3.00 16.75
C PRO A 185 6.57 -4.03 15.79
N GLN A 186 7.03 -5.29 15.84
CA GLN A 186 6.47 -6.36 15.00
C GLN A 186 4.96 -6.56 15.20
N GLN A 187 4.40 -6.15 16.34
CA GLN A 187 2.95 -6.22 16.60
C GLN A 187 2.14 -5.23 15.76
N ASN A 188 2.79 -4.22 15.15
CA ASN A 188 2.16 -3.26 14.23
C ASN A 188 2.70 -3.38 12.79
N ALA A 189 3.15 -4.58 12.40
CA ALA A 189 3.90 -4.78 11.16
C ALA A 189 3.11 -4.43 9.89
N PHE A 190 1.79 -4.50 9.91
CA PHE A 190 0.96 -4.20 8.73
C PHE A 190 0.98 -2.70 8.42
N ILE A 191 0.70 -1.85 9.40
CA ILE A 191 0.73 -0.40 9.19
C ILE A 191 2.17 0.11 9.03
N GLU A 192 3.17 -0.49 9.70
CA GLU A 192 4.58 -0.16 9.44
C GLU A 192 5.00 -0.45 8.00
N ARG A 193 4.51 -1.57 7.43
CA ARG A 193 4.76 -1.90 6.03
C ARG A 193 4.06 -0.91 5.11
N PHE A 194 2.83 -0.54 5.42
CA PHE A 194 2.09 0.48 4.73
C PHE A 194 2.83 1.83 4.77
N ASN A 195 3.21 2.31 5.95
CA ASN A 195 3.92 3.57 6.15
C ASN A 195 5.23 3.64 5.33
N LYS A 196 5.95 2.52 5.22
CA LYS A 196 7.14 2.42 4.36
C LYS A 196 6.81 2.61 2.89
N THR A 197 5.67 2.09 2.45
CA THR A 197 5.20 2.21 1.07
C THR A 197 4.78 3.66 0.78
N TYR A 198 3.95 4.25 1.63
CA TYR A 198 3.51 5.64 1.52
C TYR A 198 4.69 6.62 1.53
N ARG A 199 5.63 6.44 2.46
CA ARG A 199 6.86 7.24 2.50
C ARG A 199 7.68 7.11 1.22
N HIS A 200 7.81 5.90 0.69
CA HIS A 200 8.60 5.68 -0.52
C HIS A 200 7.91 6.19 -1.79
N GLU A 201 6.61 5.96 -1.91
CA GLU A 201 5.88 6.25 -3.14
C GLU A 201 5.35 7.68 -3.21
N VAL A 202 5.11 8.34 -2.06
CA VAL A 202 4.59 9.71 -1.97
C VAL A 202 5.57 10.64 -1.27
N LEU A 203 5.77 10.51 0.04
CA LEU A 203 6.49 11.52 0.83
C LEU A 203 7.93 11.77 0.36
N ASN A 204 8.64 10.73 -0.08
CA ASN A 204 10.02 10.85 -0.63
C ASN A 204 10.04 11.03 -2.16
N ALA A 205 8.90 11.12 -2.81
CA ALA A 205 8.84 11.26 -4.27
C ALA A 205 8.63 12.70 -4.71
N TYR A 206 8.08 13.53 -3.83
CA TYR A 206 7.71 14.91 -4.10
C TYR A 206 8.34 15.89 -3.11
N LEU A 207 8.48 17.14 -3.52
CA LEU A 207 8.78 18.28 -2.66
C LEU A 207 7.51 19.12 -2.56
N PHE A 208 6.89 19.13 -1.39
CA PHE A 208 5.60 19.76 -1.17
C PHE A 208 5.74 21.23 -0.77
N GLU A 209 5.04 22.12 -1.46
CA GLU A 209 5.01 23.53 -1.11
C GLU A 209 3.98 23.86 -0.03
N ASN A 210 2.86 23.12 -0.01
CA ASN A 210 1.77 23.37 0.96
C ASN A 210 0.98 22.08 1.26
N LEU A 211 0.15 22.11 2.32
CA LEU A 211 -0.65 20.96 2.75
C LEU A 211 -1.73 20.55 1.74
N ARG A 212 -2.22 21.48 0.92
CA ARG A 212 -3.20 21.17 -0.11
C ARG A 212 -2.60 20.22 -1.15
N GLU A 213 -1.39 20.52 -1.59
CA GLU A 213 -0.66 19.66 -2.54
C GLU A 213 -0.40 18.27 -1.94
N VAL A 214 0.01 18.20 -0.65
CA VAL A 214 0.17 16.91 0.04
C VAL A 214 -1.12 16.10 -0.01
N ARG A 215 -2.27 16.73 0.29
CA ARG A 215 -3.58 16.06 0.29
C ARG A 215 -3.98 15.59 -1.09
N GLU A 216 -3.91 16.45 -2.10
CA GLU A 216 -4.27 16.12 -3.49
C GLU A 216 -3.45 14.93 -4.04
N ILE A 217 -2.14 14.93 -3.84
CA ILE A 217 -1.27 13.83 -4.28
C ILE A 217 -1.56 12.56 -3.47
N THR A 218 -1.81 12.68 -2.17
CA THR A 218 -2.13 11.54 -1.30
C THR A 218 -3.48 10.91 -1.66
N GLU A 219 -4.53 11.69 -1.92
CA GLU A 219 -5.85 11.21 -2.32
C GLU A 219 -5.79 10.43 -3.64
N ASN A 220 -5.10 10.96 -4.63
CA ASN A 220 -4.86 10.25 -5.88
C ASN A 220 -4.10 8.94 -5.66
N TRP A 221 -3.08 8.96 -4.78
CA TRP A 221 -2.31 7.76 -4.47
C TRP A 221 -3.12 6.72 -3.68
N ILE A 222 -4.02 7.11 -2.77
CA ILE A 222 -4.94 6.20 -2.07
C ILE A 222 -5.78 5.42 -3.08
N THR A 223 -6.32 6.09 -4.09
CA THR A 223 -7.09 5.45 -5.17
C THR A 223 -6.24 4.40 -5.89
N ILE A 224 -5.03 4.77 -6.32
CA ILE A 224 -4.11 3.85 -6.98
C ILE A 224 -3.74 2.67 -6.07
N TYR A 225 -3.49 2.94 -4.79
CA TYR A 225 -3.12 1.89 -3.82
C TYR A 225 -4.25 0.89 -3.60
N ASN A 226 -5.48 1.36 -3.42
CA ASN A 226 -6.63 0.52 -3.12
C ASN A 226 -7.18 -0.22 -4.36
N GLU A 227 -7.13 0.41 -5.54
CA GLU A 227 -7.81 -0.09 -6.75
C GLU A 227 -6.87 -0.70 -7.80
N GLU A 228 -5.60 -0.29 -7.83
CA GLU A 228 -4.70 -0.69 -8.91
C GLU A 228 -3.44 -1.41 -8.43
N ARG A 229 -2.98 -1.14 -7.19
CA ARG A 229 -1.70 -1.63 -6.71
C ARG A 229 -1.77 -3.08 -6.26
N PRO A 230 -1.04 -4.01 -6.92
CA PRO A 230 -1.03 -5.41 -6.51
C PRO A 230 -0.32 -5.62 -5.17
N HIS A 231 -0.89 -6.46 -4.31
CA HIS A 231 -0.33 -6.83 -3.02
C HIS A 231 0.03 -8.31 -2.96
N SER A 232 1.30 -8.62 -2.72
CA SER A 232 1.78 -10.01 -2.66
C SER A 232 1.12 -10.83 -1.55
N SER A 233 0.71 -10.19 -0.45
CA SER A 233 -0.01 -10.85 0.65
C SER A 233 -1.50 -11.10 0.37
N LEU A 234 -2.05 -10.50 -0.69
CA LEU A 234 -3.43 -10.61 -1.12
C LEU A 234 -3.56 -11.38 -2.46
N GLY A 235 -2.64 -12.30 -2.74
CA GLY A 235 -2.67 -13.02 -4.01
C GLY A 235 -2.29 -12.19 -5.24
N ARG A 236 -1.65 -11.02 -5.04
CA ARG A 236 -1.20 -10.07 -6.08
C ARG A 236 -2.33 -9.30 -6.75
N ILE A 237 -3.44 -9.16 -6.06
CA ILE A 237 -4.55 -8.28 -6.46
C ILE A 237 -4.57 -7.03 -5.59
N PRO A 238 -5.27 -5.96 -6.01
CA PRO A 238 -5.48 -4.77 -5.19
C PRO A 238 -6.34 -5.05 -3.94
N PRO A 239 -6.23 -4.21 -2.89
CA PRO A 239 -7.02 -4.34 -1.67
C PRO A 239 -8.53 -4.40 -1.91
N ARG A 240 -9.06 -3.55 -2.79
CA ARG A 240 -10.50 -3.46 -3.07
C ARG A 240 -11.03 -4.70 -3.78
N ASP A 241 -10.26 -5.25 -4.73
CA ASP A 241 -10.62 -6.50 -5.41
C ASP A 241 -10.60 -7.68 -4.43
N TYR A 242 -9.63 -7.71 -3.52
CA TYR A 242 -9.55 -8.74 -2.48
C TYR A 242 -10.76 -8.69 -1.55
N ARG A 243 -11.18 -7.49 -1.12
CA ARG A 243 -12.37 -7.29 -0.31
C ARG A 243 -13.63 -7.78 -1.03
N ALA A 244 -13.83 -7.39 -2.28
CA ALA A 244 -14.98 -7.80 -3.09
C ALA A 244 -15.06 -9.33 -3.26
N GLN A 245 -13.92 -10.00 -3.46
CA GLN A 245 -13.86 -11.47 -3.53
C GLN A 245 -14.25 -12.13 -2.19
N ALA A 246 -13.79 -11.57 -1.07
CA ALA A 246 -14.12 -12.10 0.26
C ALA A 246 -15.63 -11.95 0.57
N GLU A 247 -16.24 -10.81 0.24
CA GLU A 247 -17.66 -10.54 0.41
C GLU A 247 -18.52 -11.52 -0.44
N ASN A 248 -18.15 -11.73 -1.71
CA ASN A 248 -18.83 -12.67 -2.60
C ASN A 248 -18.75 -14.13 -2.11
N ASN A 249 -17.60 -14.53 -1.58
CA ASN A 249 -17.43 -15.88 -1.02
C ASN A 249 -18.32 -16.10 0.22
N THR A 250 -18.49 -15.09 1.06
CA THR A 250 -19.34 -15.15 2.26
C THR A 250 -20.82 -15.26 1.87
N LEU A 251 -21.28 -14.53 0.87
CA LEU A 251 -22.65 -14.60 0.35
C LEU A 251 -22.95 -15.95 -0.31
N GLY A 252 -21.99 -16.51 -1.04
CA GLY A 252 -22.14 -17.83 -1.69
C GLY A 252 -22.16 -19.01 -0.71
N MET A 253 -21.67 -18.87 0.51
CA MET A 253 -21.72 -19.91 1.56
C MET A 253 -23.00 -19.85 2.40
N SER A 254 -23.79 -18.77 2.27
CA SER A 254 -25.04 -18.56 3.03
C SER A 254 -26.30 -18.88 2.20
N ALA A 255 -26.14 -19.31 0.97
CA ALA A 255 -27.19 -19.74 0.05
C ALA A 255 -27.16 -21.27 -0.14
#